data_46ce5dbd66da1c07d4b988b6d4ea6fd3
#
_entry.id   46ce5dbd66da1c07d4b988b6d4ea6fd3
#
_cell.length_a   1.000
_cell.length_b   1.000
_cell.length_c   1.000
_cell.angle_alpha   90.00
_cell.angle_beta   90.00
_cell.angle_gamma   90.00
#
_symmetry.space_group_name_H-M   'P 1'
#
loop_
_entity.id
_entity.type
_entity.pdbx_description
1 polymer ?
#
loop_
_entity_poly.entity_id
_entity_poly.type
_entity_poly.pdbx_seq_one_letter_code
_entity_poly.pdbx_strand_id
1 'polypeptide(L)'
;MQTPGLDLASVGLPEVWAGCDAWTVFDTDFLDGQRFLSLWRAWQHDSLRPRLLHYVAIASVAPCMATHGAGHHADHHRGDAQELATQLLDRGIGFHRILLSNAQVSLTLCIGDVQTMAGEHVFQADTLLCSAPANKWAAQALARRCKRGTRFWMDTAPISGADAVAIGHLSDWAQAAGFQSDHIPPHAQALCGTFNPRWDIPTSRTPSAHVVPSPGRCAIVGAGIAGASVAHALALRGWQVTVFDQEAHPSGGASGLPAGLAVPHTSADDNPRSRLSRSGSRLLMQHAERLLVRGQDWEPSGVLEKRAEGGALWHRQACWITPAALVQAWLTHPGITFIGNTKVAAIQRADGVWTLRDPQGRDLGGYAVVVLANAMGCAKLLKGFEVGVQIQPDLQDKIAALQAIHGTLSHGTYAEALAGLPETPVNGNGCFIPRVPGAAGTQWFAGSTFEPEIRAASDLGAQHMANMERLNHLLPLEAFDLGETLSRGQVSQWSATRCVTHDRLPLVGPIETTSGSGLWLCAGMGARGLSFSALCAELLVARLGAEPLPVEFSLSGSLDANRVRRKRVDTQPD
;
A
#
# COMPACT_ATOMS: atom_id res chain seq x y z
N MET A 1 21.03 14.23 -24.87
CA MET A 1 20.90 15.60 -24.33
C MET A 1 20.89 15.48 -22.82
N GLN A 2 21.82 16.14 -22.13
CA GLN A 2 21.76 16.18 -20.66
C GLN A 2 20.58 17.05 -20.26
N THR A 3 19.70 16.51 -19.42
CA THR A 3 18.59 17.28 -18.83
C THR A 3 19.19 18.42 -18.00
N PRO A 4 18.73 19.68 -18.15
CA PRO A 4 19.18 20.76 -17.28
C PRO A 4 18.89 20.34 -15.83
N GLY A 5 19.92 20.39 -14.99
CA GLY A 5 19.75 20.09 -13.56
C GLY A 5 18.71 21.03 -12.94
N LEU A 6 17.80 20.51 -12.13
CA LEU A 6 16.89 21.35 -11.35
C LEU A 6 17.71 22.19 -10.37
N ASP A 7 17.67 23.50 -10.53
CA ASP A 7 18.14 24.42 -9.50
C ASP A 7 17.06 24.53 -8.42
N LEU A 8 17.33 23.94 -7.26
CA LEU A 8 16.39 23.91 -6.14
C LEU A 8 16.06 25.32 -5.63
N ALA A 9 17.00 26.26 -5.70
CA ALA A 9 16.78 27.65 -5.32
C ALA A 9 15.70 28.32 -6.18
N SER A 10 15.56 27.91 -7.45
CA SER A 10 14.54 28.45 -8.36
C SER A 10 13.10 28.15 -7.92
N VAL A 11 12.89 27.12 -7.09
CA VAL A 11 11.62 26.78 -6.45
C VAL A 11 11.62 27.09 -4.95
N GLY A 12 12.64 27.80 -4.45
CA GLY A 12 12.76 28.24 -3.07
C GLY A 12 13.08 27.13 -2.06
N LEU A 13 13.59 25.98 -2.53
CA LEU A 13 14.00 24.89 -1.65
C LEU A 13 15.48 25.05 -1.25
N PRO A 14 15.79 24.72 0.04
CA PRO A 14 14.97 24.08 1.07
C PRO A 14 14.12 25.03 1.94
N GLU A 15 14.24 26.33 1.81
CA GLU A 15 13.67 27.31 2.76
C GLU A 15 12.14 27.20 2.88
N VAL A 16 11.41 26.96 1.76
CA VAL A 16 9.95 26.95 1.76
C VAL A 16 9.32 25.72 2.41
N TRP A 17 10.05 24.62 2.58
CA TRP A 17 9.53 23.43 3.26
C TRP A 17 9.88 23.36 4.75
N ALA A 18 10.72 24.30 5.22
CA ALA A 18 11.16 24.30 6.61
C ALA A 18 9.98 24.39 7.58
N GLY A 19 9.93 23.46 8.54
CA GLY A 19 8.86 23.39 9.54
C GLY A 19 7.54 22.81 9.05
N CYS A 20 7.44 22.33 7.79
CA CYS A 20 6.28 21.58 7.31
C CYS A 20 6.31 20.13 7.80
N ASP A 21 5.16 19.55 8.12
CA ASP A 21 5.06 18.12 8.45
C ASP A 21 5.29 17.24 7.22
N ALA A 22 4.78 17.65 6.06
CA ALA A 22 4.91 16.95 4.79
C ALA A 22 5.09 17.94 3.64
N TRP A 23 5.77 17.50 2.58
CA TRP A 23 5.95 18.24 1.34
C TRP A 23 5.65 17.36 0.14
N THR A 24 4.82 17.84 -0.76
CA THR A 24 4.40 17.09 -1.95
C THR A 24 4.93 17.74 -3.22
N VAL A 25 5.70 16.98 -3.99
CA VAL A 25 6.22 17.38 -5.30
C VAL A 25 5.47 16.62 -6.38
N PHE A 26 5.03 17.32 -7.41
CA PHE A 26 4.45 16.74 -8.62
C PHE A 26 5.37 17.02 -9.81
N ASP A 27 5.94 15.97 -10.40
CA ASP A 27 6.81 16.03 -11.56
C ASP A 27 6.13 15.31 -12.74
N THR A 28 5.85 16.03 -13.81
CA THR A 28 5.19 15.45 -14.99
C THR A 28 6.15 14.77 -15.95
N ASP A 29 7.47 14.85 -15.71
CA ASP A 29 8.52 14.34 -16.58
C ASP A 29 9.65 13.71 -15.76
N PHE A 30 9.45 12.48 -15.29
CA PHE A 30 10.44 11.78 -14.45
C PHE A 30 11.79 11.58 -15.17
N LEU A 31 11.77 11.40 -16.48
CA LEU A 31 12.94 11.21 -17.34
C LEU A 31 13.90 10.14 -16.79
N ASP A 32 15.13 10.57 -16.41
CA ASP A 32 16.18 9.75 -15.83
C ASP A 32 16.21 9.78 -14.28
N GLY A 33 15.24 10.43 -13.63
CA GLY A 33 15.13 10.53 -12.18
C GLY A 33 16.11 11.49 -11.50
N GLN A 34 16.92 12.26 -12.25
CA GLN A 34 17.91 13.17 -11.65
C GLN A 34 17.28 14.28 -10.83
N ARG A 35 16.09 14.79 -11.22
CA ARG A 35 15.35 15.80 -10.43
C ARG A 35 14.95 15.23 -9.08
N PHE A 36 14.42 14.01 -9.07
CA PHE A 36 14.09 13.30 -7.84
C PHE A 36 15.30 13.09 -6.95
N LEU A 37 16.41 12.57 -7.51
CA LEU A 37 17.65 12.32 -6.75
C LEU A 37 18.21 13.62 -6.14
N SER A 38 18.19 14.72 -6.88
CA SER A 38 18.67 16.02 -6.38
C SER A 38 17.83 16.52 -5.21
N LEU A 39 16.51 16.40 -5.32
CA LEU A 39 15.57 16.83 -4.27
C LEU A 39 15.61 15.89 -3.05
N TRP A 40 15.71 14.58 -3.27
CA TRP A 40 15.86 13.60 -2.18
C TRP A 40 17.13 13.82 -1.37
N ARG A 41 18.24 14.10 -2.02
CA ARG A 41 19.51 14.47 -1.35
C ARG A 41 19.41 15.77 -0.56
N ALA A 42 18.80 16.81 -1.14
CA ALA A 42 18.55 18.05 -0.41
C ALA A 42 17.72 17.79 0.85
N TRP A 43 16.69 16.95 0.74
CA TRP A 43 15.87 16.55 1.89
C TRP A 43 16.68 15.79 2.95
N GLN A 44 17.58 14.87 2.54
CA GLN A 44 18.42 14.12 3.49
C GLN A 44 19.37 15.03 4.29
N HIS A 45 19.89 16.09 3.67
CA HIS A 45 20.90 16.96 4.28
C HIS A 45 20.31 18.17 5.02
N ASP A 46 19.03 18.44 4.90
CA ASP A 46 18.38 19.56 5.58
C ASP A 46 17.87 19.14 6.96
N SER A 47 18.35 19.82 8.01
CA SER A 47 17.94 19.60 9.39
C SER A 47 16.51 20.09 9.69
N LEU A 48 15.98 21.01 8.87
CA LEU A 48 14.63 21.58 8.99
C LEU A 48 13.65 20.93 8.00
N ARG A 49 14.05 19.83 7.36
CA ARG A 49 13.25 19.09 6.38
C ARG A 49 11.88 18.67 6.92
N PRO A 50 10.86 18.59 6.06
CA PRO A 50 9.59 17.98 6.43
C PRO A 50 9.79 16.51 6.83
N ARG A 51 8.97 16.03 7.77
CA ARG A 51 9.01 14.63 8.20
C ARG A 51 8.78 13.68 7.04
N LEU A 52 7.89 14.05 6.10
CA LEU A 52 7.54 13.26 4.94
C LEU A 52 7.78 14.04 3.65
N LEU A 53 8.38 13.36 2.68
CA LEU A 53 8.48 13.84 1.31
C LEU A 53 7.68 12.92 0.38
N HIS A 54 6.65 13.47 -0.24
CA HIS A 54 5.88 12.78 -1.28
C HIS A 54 6.31 13.29 -2.64
N TYR A 55 6.92 12.43 -3.44
CA TYR A 55 7.28 12.75 -4.82
C TYR A 55 6.40 11.93 -5.76
N VAL A 56 5.56 12.60 -6.51
CA VAL A 56 4.71 11.98 -7.54
C VAL A 56 5.29 12.33 -8.89
N ALA A 57 5.62 11.30 -9.66
CA ALA A 57 6.26 11.49 -10.96
C ALA A 57 5.53 10.73 -12.07
N ILE A 58 5.45 11.33 -13.25
CA ILE A 58 4.91 10.67 -14.44
C ILE A 58 6.08 10.35 -15.39
N ALA A 59 6.06 9.13 -15.92
CA ALA A 59 6.97 8.67 -16.98
C ALA A 59 6.16 8.09 -18.14
N SER A 60 6.38 8.57 -19.35
CA SER A 60 5.69 8.07 -20.55
C SER A 60 6.07 6.63 -20.90
N VAL A 61 7.28 6.22 -20.52
CA VAL A 61 7.83 4.87 -20.64
C VAL A 61 8.50 4.46 -19.33
N ALA A 62 8.65 3.16 -19.11
CA ALA A 62 9.38 2.66 -17.95
C ALA A 62 10.79 3.25 -17.94
N PRO A 63 11.19 4.00 -16.89
CA PRO A 63 12.49 4.65 -16.85
C PRO A 63 13.59 3.59 -16.80
N CYS A 64 14.56 3.72 -17.69
CA CYS A 64 15.79 2.96 -17.65
C CYS A 64 16.85 3.86 -17.00
N MET A 65 17.15 3.63 -15.73
CA MET A 65 18.29 4.23 -15.09
C MET A 65 19.54 3.62 -15.71
N ALA A 66 20.10 4.28 -16.72
CA ALA A 66 21.42 3.92 -17.19
C ALA A 66 22.37 4.03 -16.00
N THR A 67 23.01 2.92 -15.64
CA THR A 67 24.19 2.95 -14.75
C THR A 67 25.28 3.71 -15.50
N HIS A 68 25.22 5.04 -15.45
CA HIS A 68 26.17 5.89 -16.13
C HIS A 68 27.54 5.64 -15.51
N GLY A 69 28.46 5.25 -16.38
CA GLY A 69 29.81 4.90 -16.05
C GLY A 69 30.51 5.94 -15.19
N ALA A 70 31.36 5.41 -14.36
CA ALA A 70 32.41 6.00 -13.57
C ALA A 70 32.79 7.47 -13.90
N GLY A 71 31.95 8.42 -13.51
CA GLY A 71 32.37 9.79 -13.23
C GLY A 71 32.72 9.87 -11.74
N HIS A 72 33.85 10.51 -11.43
CA HIS A 72 34.41 10.66 -10.09
C HIS A 72 33.52 11.49 -9.13
N HIS A 73 32.32 11.04 -8.83
CA HIS A 73 31.48 11.61 -7.78
C HIS A 73 31.43 10.65 -6.58
N ALA A 74 31.54 11.23 -5.38
CA ALA A 74 31.75 10.54 -4.12
C ALA A 74 30.87 9.29 -3.91
N ASP A 75 31.40 8.26 -3.26
CA ASP A 75 30.78 6.94 -3.09
C ASP A 75 29.35 6.94 -2.48
N HIS A 76 29.00 7.95 -1.67
CA HIS A 76 27.64 8.13 -1.11
C HIS A 76 26.59 8.41 -2.19
N HIS A 77 26.94 9.06 -3.30
CA HIS A 77 25.99 9.36 -4.39
C HIS A 77 25.64 8.14 -5.25
N ARG A 78 26.46 7.09 -5.21
CA ARG A 78 26.19 5.82 -5.89
C ARG A 78 25.10 5.01 -5.18
N GLY A 79 25.02 5.08 -3.83
CA GLY A 79 24.04 4.34 -3.03
C GLY A 79 22.60 4.69 -3.37
N ASP A 80 22.24 5.97 -3.34
CA ASP A 80 20.88 6.44 -3.62
C ASP A 80 20.41 6.09 -5.04
N ALA A 81 21.29 6.32 -6.03
CA ALA A 81 20.98 5.99 -7.42
C ALA A 81 20.84 4.49 -7.65
N GLN A 82 21.65 3.67 -6.97
CA GLN A 82 21.58 2.21 -7.04
C GLN A 82 20.33 1.68 -6.34
N GLU A 83 19.98 2.22 -5.18
CA GLU A 83 18.73 1.90 -4.46
C GLU A 83 17.53 2.17 -5.37
N LEU A 84 17.45 3.38 -5.92
CA LEU A 84 16.38 3.76 -6.84
C LEU A 84 16.34 2.86 -8.08
N ALA A 85 17.47 2.62 -8.73
CA ALA A 85 17.56 1.78 -9.93
C ALA A 85 17.03 0.36 -9.66
N THR A 86 17.38 -0.23 -8.52
CA THR A 86 16.89 -1.56 -8.11
C THR A 86 15.37 -1.57 -7.94
N GLN A 87 14.81 -0.51 -7.35
CA GLN A 87 13.37 -0.38 -7.13
C GLN A 87 12.58 -0.10 -8.42
N LEU A 88 13.23 0.43 -9.46
CA LEU A 88 12.60 0.74 -10.74
C LEU A 88 12.55 -0.44 -11.72
N LEU A 89 13.25 -1.54 -11.43
CA LEU A 89 13.27 -2.71 -12.33
C LEU A 89 11.88 -3.32 -12.53
N ASP A 90 11.61 -3.76 -13.76
CA ASP A 90 10.41 -4.50 -14.16
C ASP A 90 9.09 -3.77 -13.81
N ARG A 91 9.04 -2.44 -13.98
CA ARG A 91 7.82 -1.64 -13.81
C ARG A 91 7.06 -1.52 -15.12
N GLY A 92 5.82 -1.98 -15.15
CA GLY A 92 4.90 -1.80 -16.27
C GLY A 92 4.03 -0.56 -16.12
N ILE A 93 3.07 -0.38 -17.02
CA ILE A 93 2.07 0.70 -16.98
C ILE A 93 1.29 0.67 -15.66
N GLY A 94 1.03 1.85 -15.08
CA GLY A 94 0.29 2.06 -13.83
C GLY A 94 1.11 2.74 -12.75
N PHE A 95 0.55 2.79 -11.54
CA PHE A 95 1.17 3.44 -10.38
C PHE A 95 2.07 2.48 -9.60
N HIS A 96 3.23 2.98 -9.19
CA HIS A 96 4.22 2.24 -8.41
C HIS A 96 4.66 3.07 -7.22
N ARG A 97 4.25 2.68 -6.02
CA ARG A 97 4.70 3.29 -4.76
C ARG A 97 6.04 2.68 -4.37
N ILE A 98 7.05 3.52 -4.19
CA ILE A 98 8.39 3.18 -3.73
C ILE A 98 8.65 3.94 -2.44
N LEU A 99 9.07 3.22 -1.40
CA LEU A 99 9.34 3.78 -0.07
C LEU A 99 10.85 3.81 0.18
N LEU A 100 11.37 4.98 0.46
CA LEU A 100 12.81 5.27 0.66
C LEU A 100 13.02 5.95 2.02
N SER A 101 14.27 6.03 2.49
CA SER A 101 14.61 6.70 3.76
C SER A 101 13.71 6.26 4.93
N ASN A 102 13.63 4.96 5.21
CA ASN A 102 12.74 4.39 6.23
C ASN A 102 11.26 4.77 6.06
N ALA A 103 10.79 4.84 4.80
CA ALA A 103 9.45 5.23 4.39
C ALA A 103 9.07 6.70 4.69
N GLN A 104 10.03 7.55 5.01
CA GLN A 104 9.82 9.00 5.11
C GLN A 104 9.78 9.69 3.75
N VAL A 105 10.38 9.07 2.72
CA VAL A 105 10.30 9.53 1.33
C VAL A 105 9.48 8.51 0.53
N SER A 106 8.43 8.97 -0.11
CA SER A 106 7.62 8.15 -1.01
C SER A 106 7.72 8.68 -2.44
N LEU A 107 8.20 7.84 -3.36
CA LEU A 107 8.10 8.07 -4.79
C LEU A 107 6.90 7.30 -5.33
N THR A 108 5.93 8.00 -5.89
CA THR A 108 4.84 7.41 -6.67
C THR A 108 5.13 7.61 -8.14
N LEU A 109 5.72 6.59 -8.77
CA LEU A 109 6.01 6.61 -10.20
C LEU A 109 4.78 6.14 -10.98
N CYS A 110 4.28 6.97 -11.88
CA CYS A 110 3.11 6.73 -12.70
C CYS A 110 3.58 6.54 -14.16
N ILE A 111 3.57 5.30 -14.64
CA ILE A 111 4.04 4.97 -15.98
C ILE A 111 2.83 4.91 -16.93
N GLY A 112 2.84 5.77 -17.95
CA GLY A 112 1.78 5.84 -18.95
C GLY A 112 1.61 7.23 -19.56
N ASP A 113 0.52 7.42 -20.29
CA ASP A 113 0.19 8.71 -20.89
C ASP A 113 0.02 9.80 -19.82
N VAL A 114 0.69 10.93 -20.00
CA VAL A 114 0.77 12.03 -19.02
C VAL A 114 -0.62 12.55 -18.64
N GLN A 115 -1.50 12.74 -19.62
CA GLN A 115 -2.84 13.27 -19.37
C GLN A 115 -3.70 12.28 -18.58
N THR A 116 -3.63 11.00 -18.94
CA THR A 116 -4.32 9.91 -18.25
C THR A 116 -3.81 9.76 -16.83
N MET A 117 -2.50 9.67 -16.64
CA MET A 117 -1.89 9.51 -15.31
C MET A 117 -2.16 10.72 -14.41
N ALA A 118 -2.03 11.95 -14.94
CA ALA A 118 -2.37 13.16 -14.18
C ALA A 118 -3.86 13.20 -13.77
N GLY A 119 -4.76 12.64 -14.59
CA GLY A 119 -6.19 12.54 -14.29
C GLY A 119 -6.53 11.66 -13.08
N GLU A 120 -5.70 10.66 -12.82
CA GLU A 120 -5.87 9.67 -11.73
C GLU A 120 -5.38 10.14 -10.35
N HIS A 121 -4.96 11.40 -10.22
CA HIS A 121 -4.53 11.98 -8.95
C HIS A 121 -5.61 12.85 -8.29
N VAL A 122 -5.58 12.91 -6.95
CA VAL A 122 -6.51 13.69 -6.13
C VAL A 122 -5.84 14.52 -5.04
N PHE A 123 -4.52 14.71 -5.11
CA PHE A 123 -3.75 15.53 -4.18
C PHE A 123 -3.51 16.95 -4.71
N GLN A 124 -2.97 17.81 -3.86
CA GLN A 124 -2.44 19.12 -4.21
C GLN A 124 -0.94 19.20 -3.91
N ALA A 125 -0.17 19.67 -4.90
CA ALA A 125 1.28 19.78 -4.79
C ALA A 125 1.71 21.06 -4.05
N ASP A 126 2.83 20.97 -3.34
CA ASP A 126 3.58 22.11 -2.82
C ASP A 126 4.57 22.64 -3.86
N THR A 127 5.14 21.72 -4.66
CA THR A 127 6.03 22.05 -5.79
C THR A 127 5.56 21.33 -7.04
N LEU A 128 5.47 22.03 -8.16
CA LEU A 128 5.20 21.51 -9.49
C LEU A 128 6.46 21.60 -10.34
N LEU A 129 6.90 20.48 -10.89
CA LEU A 129 7.98 20.36 -11.88
C LEU A 129 7.38 19.82 -13.17
N CYS A 130 7.51 20.51 -14.28
CA CYS A 130 6.94 20.08 -15.54
C CYS A 130 7.71 20.63 -16.75
N SER A 131 7.51 20.02 -17.91
CA SER A 131 7.81 20.66 -19.19
C SER A 131 6.78 21.73 -19.51
N ALA A 132 7.13 22.65 -20.38
CA ALA A 132 6.23 23.70 -20.85
C ALA A 132 4.93 23.07 -21.39
N PRO A 133 3.74 23.50 -20.90
CA PRO A 133 2.48 22.98 -21.39
C PRO A 133 2.29 23.33 -22.87
N ALA A 134 1.86 22.34 -23.66
CA ALA A 134 1.69 22.49 -25.11
C ALA A 134 0.56 23.46 -25.49
N ASN A 135 -0.34 23.77 -24.58
CA ASN A 135 -1.49 24.67 -24.79
C ASN A 135 -2.13 25.08 -23.45
N LYS A 136 -3.09 26.01 -23.54
CA LYS A 136 -3.83 26.50 -22.36
C LYS A 136 -4.55 25.42 -21.56
N TRP A 137 -5.01 24.35 -22.19
CA TRP A 137 -5.74 23.27 -21.52
C TRP A 137 -4.80 22.41 -20.67
N ALA A 138 -3.58 22.17 -21.18
CA ALA A 138 -2.52 21.50 -20.43
C ALA A 138 -2.11 22.33 -19.20
N ALA A 139 -1.94 23.66 -19.35
CA ALA A 139 -1.66 24.56 -18.23
C ALA A 139 -2.77 24.52 -17.17
N GLN A 140 -4.04 24.50 -17.58
CA GLN A 140 -5.18 24.37 -16.65
C GLN A 140 -5.24 22.99 -15.97
N ALA A 141 -4.83 21.92 -16.66
CA ALA A 141 -4.77 20.58 -16.06
C ALA A 141 -3.72 20.51 -14.94
N LEU A 142 -2.57 21.14 -15.15
CA LEU A 142 -1.52 21.28 -14.12
C LEU A 142 -2.01 22.12 -12.93
N ALA A 143 -2.68 23.25 -13.21
CA ALA A 143 -3.23 24.14 -12.19
C ALA A 143 -4.21 23.42 -11.23
N ARG A 144 -4.92 22.40 -11.71
CA ARG A 144 -5.82 21.59 -10.86
C ARG A 144 -5.09 20.77 -9.80
N ARG A 145 -3.78 20.58 -9.93
CA ARG A 145 -2.93 19.85 -8.96
C ARG A 145 -2.17 20.80 -8.03
N CYS A 146 -2.39 22.12 -8.17
CA CYS A 146 -1.76 23.15 -7.37
C CYS A 146 -2.72 23.71 -6.32
N LYS A 147 -2.20 24.03 -5.16
CA LYS A 147 -2.83 24.88 -4.15
C LYS A 147 -2.26 26.29 -4.22
N ARG A 148 -2.92 27.28 -3.64
CA ARG A 148 -2.36 28.63 -3.55
C ARG A 148 -1.01 28.58 -2.80
N GLY A 149 0.03 29.16 -3.40
CA GLY A 149 1.39 29.11 -2.89
C GLY A 149 2.26 27.98 -3.46
N THR A 150 1.71 27.05 -4.28
CA THR A 150 2.53 26.03 -4.96
C THR A 150 3.65 26.69 -5.74
N ARG A 151 4.91 26.32 -5.47
CA ARG A 151 6.08 26.72 -6.25
C ARG A 151 6.14 25.93 -7.54
N PHE A 152 6.47 26.55 -8.66
CA PHE A 152 6.56 25.83 -9.93
C PHE A 152 7.86 26.10 -10.67
N TRP A 153 8.28 25.09 -11.42
CA TRP A 153 9.38 25.13 -12.38
C TRP A 153 8.90 24.45 -13.68
N MET A 154 8.86 25.22 -14.77
CA MET A 154 8.46 24.76 -16.10
C MET A 154 9.64 24.83 -17.04
N ASP A 155 10.12 23.67 -17.49
CA ASP A 155 11.22 23.56 -18.45
C ASP A 155 10.81 24.12 -19.81
N THR A 156 11.54 25.12 -20.30
CA THR A 156 11.32 25.74 -21.60
C THR A 156 12.25 25.20 -22.69
N ALA A 157 13.18 24.30 -22.35
CA ALA A 157 14.16 23.72 -23.29
C ALA A 157 13.52 23.03 -24.51
N PRO A 158 12.34 22.34 -24.40
CA PRO A 158 11.67 21.77 -25.57
C PRO A 158 11.21 22.82 -26.61
N ILE A 159 11.12 24.10 -26.22
CA ILE A 159 10.79 25.23 -27.09
C ILE A 159 12.07 25.85 -27.68
N SER A 160 13.24 25.27 -27.41
CA SER A 160 14.56 25.75 -27.81
C SER A 160 14.82 25.64 -29.33
N GLY A 161 14.78 26.62 -29.92
CA GLY A 161 15.01 27.23 -31.21
C GLY A 161 14.47 28.63 -31.11
N ALA A 162 14.09 28.93 -29.88
CA ALA A 162 13.66 30.14 -29.19
C ALA A 162 12.97 31.15 -30.09
N ASP A 163 11.80 30.80 -30.51
CA ASP A 163 10.83 31.80 -30.92
C ASP A 163 10.40 32.56 -29.64
N ALA A 164 10.81 33.80 -29.46
CA ALA A 164 10.36 34.65 -28.35
C ALA A 164 8.82 34.72 -28.26
N VAL A 165 8.13 34.48 -29.37
CA VAL A 165 6.68 34.35 -29.50
C VAL A 165 6.16 33.11 -28.73
N ALA A 166 6.85 31.98 -28.83
CA ALA A 166 6.43 30.74 -28.12
C ALA A 166 6.58 30.87 -26.60
N ILE A 167 7.63 31.54 -26.14
CA ILE A 167 7.81 31.84 -24.70
C ILE A 167 6.74 32.85 -24.22
N GLY A 168 6.39 33.83 -25.04
CA GLY A 168 5.29 34.77 -24.77
C GLY A 168 3.96 34.04 -24.58
N HIS A 169 3.61 33.13 -25.48
CA HIS A 169 2.38 32.32 -25.37
C HIS A 169 2.40 31.41 -24.15
N LEU A 170 3.54 30.82 -23.79
CA LEU A 170 3.68 30.02 -22.57
C LEU A 170 3.38 30.87 -21.32
N SER A 171 3.96 32.06 -21.25
CA SER A 171 3.71 33.00 -20.15
C SER A 171 2.23 33.38 -20.06
N ASP A 172 1.59 33.67 -21.18
CA ASP A 172 0.16 34.01 -21.23
C ASP A 172 -0.72 32.84 -20.77
N TRP A 173 -0.44 31.61 -21.20
CA TRP A 173 -1.19 30.42 -20.78
C TRP A 173 -0.97 30.10 -19.30
N ALA A 174 0.27 30.22 -18.82
CA ALA A 174 0.60 30.03 -17.41
C ALA A 174 -0.13 31.07 -16.55
N GLN A 175 -0.08 32.36 -16.92
CA GLN A 175 -0.77 33.44 -16.21
C GLN A 175 -2.29 33.25 -16.24
N ALA A 176 -2.86 32.90 -17.39
CA ALA A 176 -4.29 32.60 -17.53
C ALA A 176 -4.73 31.39 -16.68
N ALA A 177 -3.83 30.45 -16.42
CA ALA A 177 -4.05 29.30 -15.55
C ALA A 177 -3.80 29.61 -14.07
N GLY A 178 -3.29 30.79 -13.70
CA GLY A 178 -3.06 31.24 -12.32
C GLY A 178 -1.62 31.15 -11.85
N PHE A 179 -0.66 30.80 -12.72
CA PHE A 179 0.76 30.80 -12.40
C PHE A 179 1.33 32.22 -12.56
N GLN A 180 2.00 32.71 -11.54
CA GLN A 180 2.66 34.01 -11.52
C GLN A 180 4.17 33.79 -11.53
N SER A 181 4.87 34.24 -12.60
CA SER A 181 6.31 34.12 -12.69
C SER A 181 7.00 35.25 -11.93
N ASP A 182 8.06 34.90 -11.18
CA ASP A 182 8.82 35.88 -10.38
C ASP A 182 9.71 36.76 -11.26
N HIS A 183 10.34 36.21 -12.30
CA HIS A 183 11.10 36.92 -13.32
C HIS A 183 11.39 35.96 -14.50
N ILE A 184 11.36 36.45 -15.72
CA ILE A 184 11.78 35.71 -16.91
C ILE A 184 13.08 36.37 -17.43
N PRO A 185 14.26 35.85 -17.12
CA PRO A 185 15.47 36.32 -17.77
C PRO A 185 15.38 36.05 -19.27
N PRO A 186 15.84 36.97 -20.13
CA PRO A 186 16.04 36.68 -21.54
C PRO A 186 17.03 35.48 -21.65
N HIS A 187 16.61 34.39 -22.26
CA HIS A 187 17.31 33.11 -22.33
C HIS A 187 17.15 32.15 -21.12
N ALA A 188 16.13 32.33 -20.28
CA ALA A 188 15.81 31.40 -19.22
C ALA A 188 15.47 30.02 -19.80
N GLN A 189 16.12 28.98 -19.25
CA GLN A 189 15.82 27.58 -19.59
C GLN A 189 14.55 27.08 -18.89
N ALA A 190 13.99 27.87 -17.96
CA ALA A 190 12.77 27.55 -17.23
C ALA A 190 11.99 28.81 -16.81
N LEU A 191 10.68 28.65 -16.72
CA LEU A 191 9.76 29.62 -16.13
C LEU A 191 9.48 29.17 -14.68
N CYS A 192 9.82 30.03 -13.70
CA CYS A 192 9.66 29.75 -12.27
C CYS A 192 8.75 30.78 -11.62
N GLY A 193 8.12 30.39 -10.49
CA GLY A 193 7.27 31.29 -9.73
C GLY A 193 6.29 30.58 -8.81
N THR A 194 5.14 31.20 -8.58
CA THR A 194 4.15 30.74 -7.60
C THR A 194 2.77 30.64 -8.23
N PHE A 195 2.04 29.58 -7.94
CA PHE A 195 0.63 29.45 -8.31
C PHE A 195 -0.22 30.30 -7.36
N ASN A 196 -0.80 31.37 -7.87
CA ASN A 196 -1.62 32.30 -7.11
C ASN A 196 -2.76 32.87 -7.99
N PRO A 197 -3.80 32.07 -8.27
CA PRO A 197 -4.91 32.49 -9.12
C PRO A 197 -5.70 33.62 -8.48
N ARG A 198 -6.30 34.50 -9.31
CA ARG A 198 -7.17 35.59 -8.88
C ARG A 198 -8.57 35.13 -8.45
N TRP A 199 -8.95 33.88 -8.79
CA TRP A 199 -10.23 33.25 -8.43
C TRP A 199 -10.07 32.34 -7.23
N ASP A 200 -11.18 32.02 -6.59
CA ASP A 200 -11.19 31.00 -5.53
C ASP A 200 -10.98 29.62 -6.14
N ILE A 201 -10.03 28.87 -5.57
CA ILE A 201 -9.81 27.49 -5.96
C ILE A 201 -10.99 26.68 -5.41
N PRO A 202 -11.80 26.03 -6.26
CA PRO A 202 -12.88 25.19 -5.77
C PRO A 202 -12.30 24.17 -4.79
N THR A 203 -12.81 24.13 -3.57
CA THR A 203 -12.52 23.08 -2.60
C THR A 203 -12.85 21.75 -3.26
N SER A 204 -11.81 21.07 -3.64
CA SER A 204 -11.72 20.06 -4.65
C SER A 204 -12.76 18.94 -4.54
N ARG A 205 -12.94 18.25 -5.66
CA ARG A 205 -13.53 16.92 -5.85
C ARG A 205 -12.92 15.80 -4.99
N THR A 206 -11.95 16.10 -4.12
CA THR A 206 -11.49 15.18 -3.10
C THR A 206 -12.62 14.95 -2.11
N PRO A 207 -12.82 13.72 -1.66
CA PRO A 207 -13.62 13.46 -0.47
C PRO A 207 -12.90 14.04 0.77
N SER A 208 -12.82 15.39 0.83
CA SER A 208 -12.21 16.12 1.93
C SER A 208 -13.00 16.01 3.23
N ALA A 209 -14.15 15.39 3.14
CA ALA A 209 -15.07 15.20 4.25
C ALA A 209 -14.46 14.46 5.45
N HIS A 210 -13.42 13.65 5.23
CA HIS A 210 -12.85 12.76 6.26
C HIS A 210 -11.36 13.03 6.53
N VAL A 211 -10.81 14.11 6.00
CA VAL A 211 -9.40 14.48 6.22
C VAL A 211 -9.20 14.96 7.64
N VAL A 212 -8.18 14.42 8.31
CA VAL A 212 -7.69 14.88 9.61
C VAL A 212 -6.32 15.53 9.38
N PRO A 213 -6.23 16.86 9.44
CA PRO A 213 -5.07 17.60 8.92
C PRO A 213 -3.80 17.46 9.77
N SER A 214 -3.91 17.05 11.03
CA SER A 214 -2.76 16.96 11.92
C SER A 214 -2.75 15.63 12.67
N PRO A 215 -1.57 15.02 12.85
CA PRO A 215 -1.41 13.83 13.67
C PRO A 215 -1.86 14.05 15.11
N GLY A 216 -2.51 13.03 15.67
CA GLY A 216 -3.01 13.03 17.03
C GLY A 216 -2.96 11.62 17.63
N ARG A 217 -3.88 11.33 18.56
CA ARG A 217 -4.05 9.99 19.13
C ARG A 217 -4.99 9.16 18.27
N CYS A 218 -4.56 7.96 17.92
CA CYS A 218 -5.37 6.98 17.16
C CYS A 218 -5.49 5.67 17.94
N ALA A 219 -6.70 5.10 17.97
CA ALA A 219 -6.91 3.74 18.45
C ALA A 219 -7.12 2.80 17.27
N ILE A 220 -6.49 1.62 17.32
CA ILE A 220 -6.73 0.54 16.37
C ILE A 220 -7.27 -0.66 17.15
N VAL A 221 -8.37 -1.23 16.69
CA VAL A 221 -8.96 -2.43 17.26
C VAL A 221 -8.58 -3.62 16.39
N GLY A 222 -7.76 -4.52 16.93
CA GLY A 222 -7.20 -5.69 16.26
C GLY A 222 -5.73 -5.56 15.91
N ALA A 223 -4.87 -6.46 16.45
CA ALA A 223 -3.43 -6.54 16.22
C ALA A 223 -3.05 -7.63 15.19
N GLY A 224 -3.93 -7.92 14.25
CA GLY A 224 -3.61 -8.73 13.08
C GLY A 224 -2.87 -7.93 12.01
N ILE A 225 -2.61 -8.56 10.86
CA ILE A 225 -1.83 -7.95 9.75
C ILE A 225 -2.44 -6.63 9.25
N ALA A 226 -3.77 -6.47 9.27
CA ALA A 226 -4.46 -5.25 8.88
C ALA A 226 -4.21 -4.12 9.88
N GLY A 227 -4.42 -4.38 11.19
CA GLY A 227 -4.24 -3.36 12.23
C GLY A 227 -2.79 -2.94 12.40
N ALA A 228 -1.86 -3.89 12.39
CA ALA A 228 -0.43 -3.62 12.54
C ALA A 228 0.12 -2.79 11.36
N SER A 229 -0.29 -3.10 10.12
CA SER A 229 0.14 -2.31 8.95
C SER A 229 -0.39 -0.88 9.01
N VAL A 230 -1.66 -0.67 9.41
CA VAL A 230 -2.24 0.67 9.60
C VAL A 230 -1.57 1.40 10.75
N ALA A 231 -1.28 0.72 11.88
CA ALA A 231 -0.57 1.31 13.00
C ALA A 231 0.80 1.86 12.58
N HIS A 232 1.56 1.04 11.85
CA HIS A 232 2.87 1.43 11.35
C HIS A 232 2.79 2.62 10.40
N ALA A 233 1.89 2.58 9.43
CA ALA A 233 1.72 3.67 8.46
C ALA A 233 1.31 4.99 9.12
N LEU A 234 0.44 4.96 10.13
CA LEU A 234 0.07 6.13 10.94
C LEU A 234 1.23 6.64 11.79
N ALA A 235 1.96 5.74 12.45
CA ALA A 235 3.09 6.13 13.31
C ALA A 235 4.22 6.79 12.52
N LEU A 236 4.52 6.33 11.30
CA LEU A 236 5.44 7.00 10.37
C LEU A 236 5.03 8.46 10.08
N ARG A 237 3.73 8.75 10.13
CA ARG A 237 3.16 10.09 9.94
C ARG A 237 3.03 10.91 11.23
N GLY A 238 3.60 10.38 12.33
CA GLY A 238 3.66 11.06 13.63
C GLY A 238 2.45 10.87 14.52
N TRP A 239 1.52 9.97 14.16
CA TRP A 239 0.42 9.61 15.03
C TRP A 239 0.90 8.84 16.26
N GLN A 240 0.26 9.08 17.41
CA GLN A 240 0.40 8.27 18.62
C GLN A 240 -0.68 7.18 18.55
N VAL A 241 -0.26 5.95 18.29
CA VAL A 241 -1.18 4.85 18.01
C VAL A 241 -1.26 3.89 19.19
N THR A 242 -2.47 3.59 19.66
CA THR A 242 -2.72 2.51 20.61
C THR A 242 -3.44 1.38 19.89
N VAL A 243 -2.86 0.19 19.89
CA VAL A 243 -3.44 -1.02 19.28
C VAL A 243 -3.98 -1.92 20.37
N PHE A 244 -5.27 -2.18 20.34
CA PHE A 244 -5.96 -3.08 21.28
C PHE A 244 -6.23 -4.43 20.63
N ASP A 245 -5.95 -5.51 21.35
CA ASP A 245 -6.35 -6.86 20.95
C ASP A 245 -6.88 -7.65 22.16
N GLN A 246 -7.86 -8.51 21.91
CA GLN A 246 -8.39 -9.43 22.92
C GLN A 246 -7.41 -10.55 23.29
N GLU A 247 -6.50 -10.89 22.38
CA GLU A 247 -5.43 -11.87 22.60
C GLU A 247 -4.27 -11.24 23.37
N ALA A 248 -3.50 -12.07 24.08
CA ALA A 248 -2.34 -11.60 24.84
C ALA A 248 -1.21 -11.06 23.95
N HIS A 249 -1.08 -11.60 22.75
CA HIS A 249 -0.02 -11.28 21.80
C HIS A 249 -0.60 -10.88 20.44
N PRO A 250 0.12 -10.06 19.65
CA PRO A 250 -0.26 -9.77 18.27
C PRO A 250 -0.34 -11.06 17.43
N SER A 251 -1.09 -11.01 16.35
CA SER A 251 -1.22 -12.14 15.41
C SER A 251 -1.94 -13.37 15.96
N GLY A 252 -2.75 -13.27 17.00
CA GLY A 252 -3.48 -14.40 17.61
C GLY A 252 -4.47 -15.11 16.68
N GLY A 253 -4.89 -14.48 15.56
CA GLY A 253 -5.79 -15.06 14.56
C GLY A 253 -5.05 -15.55 13.30
N ALA A 254 -5.67 -15.33 12.12
CA ALA A 254 -5.13 -15.75 10.82
C ALA A 254 -3.75 -15.18 10.49
N SER A 255 -3.33 -14.11 11.14
CA SER A 255 -2.00 -13.51 11.00
C SER A 255 -0.89 -14.29 11.73
N GLY A 256 -1.23 -15.28 12.56
CA GLY A 256 -0.30 -16.22 13.16
C GLY A 256 0.14 -17.35 12.23
N LEU A 257 -0.23 -17.31 10.95
CA LEU A 257 0.21 -18.28 9.93
C LEU A 257 1.73 -18.45 9.98
N PRO A 258 2.24 -19.70 10.15
CA PRO A 258 3.67 -19.93 10.29
C PRO A 258 4.49 -19.49 9.08
N ALA A 259 3.99 -19.73 7.88
CA ALA A 259 4.55 -19.24 6.62
C ALA A 259 3.44 -19.01 5.59
N GLY A 260 3.54 -17.94 4.83
CA GLY A 260 2.60 -17.60 3.78
C GLY A 260 3.30 -17.10 2.53
N LEU A 261 2.59 -17.12 1.40
CA LEU A 261 3.07 -16.60 0.13
C LEU A 261 2.50 -15.22 -0.16
N ALA A 262 3.36 -14.27 -0.48
CA ALA A 262 2.98 -13.01 -1.10
C ALA A 262 3.16 -13.13 -2.61
N VAL A 263 2.08 -13.50 -3.30
CA VAL A 263 2.04 -13.70 -4.75
C VAL A 263 0.97 -12.80 -5.36
N PRO A 264 1.27 -12.03 -6.42
CA PRO A 264 0.27 -11.28 -7.14
C PRO A 264 -0.80 -12.22 -7.74
N HIS A 265 -2.05 -11.81 -7.70
CA HIS A 265 -3.07 -12.47 -8.51
C HIS A 265 -2.86 -12.10 -9.97
N THR A 266 -3.04 -13.04 -10.87
CA THR A 266 -3.00 -12.82 -12.30
C THR A 266 -4.33 -13.22 -12.93
N SER A 267 -4.82 -12.42 -13.87
CA SER A 267 -5.99 -12.70 -14.68
C SER A 267 -5.73 -12.21 -16.11
N ALA A 268 -6.37 -12.84 -17.09
CA ALA A 268 -6.16 -12.48 -18.51
C ALA A 268 -6.60 -11.04 -18.83
N ASP A 269 -7.60 -10.54 -18.12
CA ASP A 269 -8.16 -9.18 -18.26
C ASP A 269 -7.47 -8.13 -17.39
N ASP A 270 -6.40 -8.48 -16.68
CA ASP A 270 -5.70 -7.63 -15.70
C ASP A 270 -6.65 -6.83 -14.80
N ASN A 271 -7.66 -7.50 -14.26
CA ASN A 271 -8.73 -6.91 -13.46
C ASN A 271 -8.21 -6.18 -12.20
N PRO A 272 -9.07 -5.38 -11.53
CA PRO A 272 -8.67 -4.60 -10.35
C PRO A 272 -7.98 -5.43 -9.26
N ARG A 273 -8.40 -6.69 -9.03
CA ARG A 273 -7.77 -7.57 -8.05
C ARG A 273 -6.33 -7.92 -8.44
N SER A 274 -6.06 -8.16 -9.74
CA SER A 274 -4.71 -8.43 -10.24
C SER A 274 -3.80 -7.22 -10.06
N ARG A 275 -4.27 -6.04 -10.47
CA ARG A 275 -3.51 -4.78 -10.35
C ARG A 275 -3.22 -4.42 -8.91
N LEU A 276 -4.22 -4.46 -8.03
CA LEU A 276 -4.09 -4.15 -6.60
C LEU A 276 -3.19 -5.14 -5.87
N SER A 277 -3.35 -6.45 -6.10
CA SER A 277 -2.49 -7.44 -5.44
C SER A 277 -1.03 -7.35 -5.89
N ARG A 278 -0.77 -7.00 -7.15
CA ARG A 278 0.58 -6.74 -7.66
C ARG A 278 1.22 -5.53 -6.97
N SER A 279 0.48 -4.42 -6.85
CA SER A 279 0.95 -3.22 -6.12
C SER A 279 1.20 -3.52 -4.64
N GLY A 280 0.29 -4.25 -3.99
CA GLY A 280 0.39 -4.58 -2.58
C GLY A 280 1.51 -5.59 -2.28
N SER A 281 1.72 -6.62 -3.12
CA SER A 281 2.84 -7.55 -2.95
C SER A 281 4.19 -6.84 -3.06
N ARG A 282 4.33 -5.88 -3.98
CA ARG A 282 5.54 -5.06 -4.10
C ARG A 282 5.80 -4.19 -2.86
N LEU A 283 4.75 -3.56 -2.31
CA LEU A 283 4.87 -2.81 -1.07
C LEU A 283 5.25 -3.70 0.11
N LEU A 284 4.63 -4.89 0.21
CA LEU A 284 4.97 -5.84 1.25
C LEU A 284 6.45 -6.23 1.19
N MET A 285 6.97 -6.53 0.00
CA MET A 285 8.39 -6.89 -0.17
C MET A 285 9.33 -5.76 0.27
N GLN A 286 8.99 -4.50 0.00
CA GLN A 286 9.75 -3.34 0.50
C GLN A 286 9.74 -3.25 2.03
N HIS A 287 8.61 -3.57 2.67
CA HIS A 287 8.55 -3.66 4.13
C HIS A 287 9.39 -4.84 4.66
N ALA A 288 9.29 -6.01 4.04
CA ALA A 288 10.07 -7.19 4.42
C ALA A 288 11.58 -6.93 4.31
N GLU A 289 12.04 -6.36 3.19
CA GLU A 289 13.45 -6.01 2.98
C GLU A 289 14.02 -5.09 4.07
N ARG A 290 13.21 -4.13 4.54
CA ARG A 290 13.65 -3.16 5.55
C ARG A 290 13.56 -3.66 6.99
N LEU A 291 12.60 -4.51 7.30
CA LEU A 291 12.18 -4.79 8.68
C LEU A 291 12.46 -6.22 9.13
N LEU A 292 12.69 -7.14 8.20
CA LEU A 292 12.79 -8.57 8.48
C LEU A 292 14.15 -9.12 8.12
N VAL A 293 14.52 -10.23 8.78
CA VAL A 293 15.76 -10.94 8.50
C VAL A 293 15.55 -11.91 7.36
N ARG A 294 16.21 -11.63 6.23
CA ARG A 294 16.19 -12.51 5.07
C ARG A 294 16.74 -13.90 5.42
N GLY A 295 16.11 -14.94 4.87
CA GLY A 295 16.47 -16.34 5.14
C GLY A 295 16.00 -16.87 6.49
N GLN A 296 15.39 -16.02 7.34
CA GLN A 296 14.81 -16.38 8.62
C GLN A 296 13.31 -16.07 8.67
N ASP A 297 12.94 -14.81 8.45
CA ASP A 297 11.56 -14.34 8.54
C ASP A 297 10.87 -14.30 7.17
N TRP A 298 11.65 -14.19 6.11
CA TRP A 298 11.18 -14.11 4.73
C TRP A 298 12.30 -14.43 3.73
N GLU A 299 11.91 -14.75 2.48
CA GLU A 299 12.86 -14.91 1.36
C GLU A 299 12.18 -14.48 0.06
N PRO A 300 12.83 -13.64 -0.78
CA PRO A 300 12.38 -13.31 -2.14
C PRO A 300 12.66 -14.49 -3.09
N SER A 301 12.08 -15.64 -2.75
CA SER A 301 12.30 -16.93 -3.39
C SER A 301 11.78 -17.01 -4.82
N GLY A 302 10.95 -16.03 -5.24
CA GLY A 302 10.04 -16.27 -6.35
C GLY A 302 8.99 -17.33 -6.01
N VAL A 303 8.00 -17.50 -6.86
CA VAL A 303 6.96 -18.53 -6.73
C VAL A 303 6.54 -19.03 -8.10
N LEU A 304 6.47 -20.34 -8.26
CA LEU A 304 5.92 -20.98 -9.46
C LEU A 304 4.40 -21.15 -9.29
N GLU A 305 3.59 -20.45 -10.06
CA GLU A 305 2.14 -20.62 -10.08
C GLU A 305 1.73 -21.63 -11.15
N LYS A 306 1.11 -22.73 -10.75
CA LYS A 306 0.47 -23.70 -11.65
C LYS A 306 -0.97 -23.29 -11.93
N ARG A 307 -1.35 -23.25 -13.17
CA ARG A 307 -2.69 -22.83 -13.62
C ARG A 307 -3.60 -24.03 -13.85
N ALA A 308 -4.87 -23.86 -13.54
CA ALA A 308 -5.87 -24.92 -13.72
C ALA A 308 -6.04 -25.36 -15.20
N GLU A 309 -5.84 -24.44 -16.14
CA GLU A 309 -5.93 -24.67 -17.59
C GLU A 309 -4.66 -25.30 -18.18
N GLY A 310 -3.71 -25.65 -17.33
CA GLY A 310 -2.36 -26.09 -17.72
C GLY A 310 -1.36 -24.92 -17.85
N GLY A 311 -0.07 -25.30 -17.85
CA GLY A 311 1.02 -24.32 -17.85
C GLY A 311 1.39 -23.78 -16.47
N ALA A 312 2.45 -22.99 -16.43
CA ALA A 312 2.96 -22.38 -15.19
C ALA A 312 3.42 -20.95 -15.45
N LEU A 313 3.34 -20.11 -14.43
CA LEU A 313 3.83 -18.74 -14.44
C LEU A 313 4.85 -18.55 -13.32
N TRP A 314 6.02 -18.02 -13.67
CA TRP A 314 7.02 -17.67 -12.68
C TRP A 314 6.82 -16.24 -12.18
N HIS A 315 6.54 -16.09 -10.88
CA HIS A 315 6.45 -14.81 -10.21
C HIS A 315 7.79 -14.46 -9.58
N ARG A 316 8.64 -13.76 -10.32
CA ARG A 316 9.96 -13.32 -9.82
C ARG A 316 9.85 -12.41 -8.58
N GLN A 317 8.85 -11.52 -8.57
CA GLN A 317 8.58 -10.58 -7.47
C GLN A 317 7.53 -11.17 -6.51
N ALA A 318 7.83 -12.36 -5.97
CA ALA A 318 7.03 -13.03 -4.96
C ALA A 318 7.96 -13.60 -3.88
N CYS A 319 7.42 -13.83 -2.68
CA CYS A 319 8.20 -14.30 -1.56
C CYS A 319 7.39 -15.26 -0.68
N TRP A 320 8.07 -16.07 0.12
CA TRP A 320 7.48 -16.57 1.36
C TRP A 320 7.82 -15.62 2.51
N ILE A 321 6.96 -15.57 3.52
CA ILE A 321 7.10 -14.70 4.67
C ILE A 321 6.38 -15.28 5.87
N THR A 322 6.92 -15.05 7.08
CA THR A 322 6.26 -15.29 8.37
C THR A 322 5.44 -14.06 8.76
N PRO A 323 4.09 -14.11 8.63
CA PRO A 323 3.26 -12.91 8.86
C PRO A 323 3.38 -12.37 10.29
N ALA A 324 3.55 -13.25 11.28
CA ALA A 324 3.71 -12.84 12.68
C ALA A 324 4.99 -12.01 12.90
N ALA A 325 6.10 -12.35 12.24
CA ALA A 325 7.33 -11.56 12.29
C ALA A 325 7.12 -10.14 11.72
N LEU A 326 6.42 -10.05 10.59
CA LEU A 326 6.11 -8.76 9.98
C LEU A 326 5.18 -7.91 10.87
N VAL A 327 4.14 -8.49 11.44
CA VAL A 327 3.23 -7.81 12.39
C VAL A 327 4.02 -7.29 13.58
N GLN A 328 4.88 -8.12 14.16
CA GLN A 328 5.73 -7.72 15.29
C GLN A 328 6.65 -6.56 14.90
N ALA A 329 7.32 -6.65 13.75
CA ALA A 329 8.22 -5.61 13.27
C ALA A 329 7.49 -4.28 13.04
N TRP A 330 6.28 -4.28 12.51
CA TRP A 330 5.47 -3.06 12.37
C TRP A 330 5.10 -2.44 13.72
N LEU A 331 4.79 -3.27 14.73
CA LEU A 331 4.38 -2.79 16.05
C LEU A 331 5.54 -2.32 16.95
N THR A 332 6.80 -2.52 16.56
CA THR A 332 7.96 -2.02 17.32
C THR A 332 8.23 -0.53 17.13
N HIS A 333 7.50 0.18 16.25
CA HIS A 333 7.69 1.60 16.05
C HIS A 333 7.42 2.40 17.33
N PRO A 334 8.28 3.37 17.74
CA PRO A 334 8.14 4.10 19.01
C PRO A 334 6.81 4.84 19.21
N GLY A 335 6.15 5.20 18.12
CA GLY A 335 4.82 5.83 18.15
C GLY A 335 3.66 4.87 18.40
N ILE A 336 3.92 3.57 18.63
CA ILE A 336 2.89 2.54 18.79
C ILE A 336 2.96 1.93 20.18
N THR A 337 1.81 1.83 20.83
CA THR A 337 1.61 1.09 22.07
C THR A 337 0.66 -0.08 21.81
N PHE A 338 1.10 -1.31 22.04
CA PHE A 338 0.24 -2.49 21.98
C PHE A 338 -0.32 -2.82 23.37
N ILE A 339 -1.63 -3.08 23.44
CA ILE A 339 -2.33 -3.48 24.68
C ILE A 339 -3.11 -4.77 24.38
N GLY A 340 -2.54 -5.90 24.78
CA GLY A 340 -3.15 -7.23 24.69
C GLY A 340 -4.14 -7.49 25.82
N ASN A 341 -4.81 -8.65 25.80
CA ASN A 341 -5.84 -9.06 26.75
C ASN A 341 -6.93 -8.00 26.95
N THR A 342 -7.17 -7.17 25.94
CA THR A 342 -8.06 -6.02 26.03
C THR A 342 -9.07 -6.05 24.89
N LYS A 343 -10.27 -6.53 25.19
CA LYS A 343 -11.39 -6.54 24.24
C LYS A 343 -12.08 -5.19 24.24
N VAL A 344 -12.13 -4.51 23.11
CA VAL A 344 -13.00 -3.36 22.91
C VAL A 344 -14.43 -3.84 22.70
N ALA A 345 -15.36 -3.38 23.54
CA ALA A 345 -16.76 -3.77 23.50
C ALA A 345 -17.71 -2.65 23.04
N ALA A 346 -17.34 -1.39 23.31
CA ALA A 346 -18.11 -0.22 22.89
C ALA A 346 -17.20 0.92 22.42
N ILE A 347 -17.71 1.70 21.48
CA ILE A 347 -17.08 2.90 20.94
C ILE A 347 -18.13 3.99 20.91
N GLN A 348 -17.87 5.12 21.52
CA GLN A 348 -18.78 6.26 21.62
C GLN A 348 -18.08 7.53 21.18
N ARG A 349 -18.82 8.51 20.68
CA ARG A 349 -18.29 9.82 20.32
C ARG A 349 -18.95 10.91 21.13
N ALA A 350 -18.16 11.72 21.80
CA ALA A 350 -18.60 12.93 22.49
C ALA A 350 -17.60 14.04 22.23
N ASP A 351 -18.08 15.24 21.95
CA ASP A 351 -17.28 16.46 21.75
C ASP A 351 -16.13 16.28 20.72
N GLY A 352 -16.36 15.50 19.66
CA GLY A 352 -15.38 15.23 18.62
C GLY A 352 -14.34 14.16 18.96
N VAL A 353 -14.37 13.60 20.15
CA VAL A 353 -13.43 12.57 20.65
C VAL A 353 -14.13 11.20 20.69
N TRP A 354 -13.43 10.18 20.24
CA TRP A 354 -13.84 8.79 20.33
C TRP A 354 -13.36 8.19 21.64
N THR A 355 -14.27 7.69 22.47
CA THR A 355 -13.97 6.94 23.70
C THR A 355 -14.26 5.46 23.49
N LEU A 356 -13.28 4.62 23.85
CA LEU A 356 -13.39 3.17 23.78
C LEU A 356 -13.61 2.60 25.18
N ARG A 357 -14.44 1.55 25.29
CA ARG A 357 -14.71 0.85 26.55
C ARG A 357 -14.57 -0.66 26.37
N ASP A 358 -14.11 -1.31 27.45
CA ASP A 358 -14.08 -2.76 27.52
C ASP A 358 -15.46 -3.35 27.94
N PRO A 359 -15.60 -4.70 28.01
CA PRO A 359 -16.86 -5.34 28.42
C PRO A 359 -17.29 -5.03 29.88
N GLN A 360 -16.38 -4.57 30.72
CA GLN A 360 -16.65 -4.14 32.11
C GLN A 360 -16.98 -2.65 32.20
N GLY A 361 -17.02 -1.94 31.08
CA GLY A 361 -17.30 -0.51 31.03
C GLY A 361 -16.10 0.38 31.38
N ARG A 362 -14.90 -0.19 31.57
CA ARG A 362 -13.69 0.60 31.83
C ARG A 362 -13.36 1.44 30.63
N ASP A 363 -12.94 2.68 30.89
CA ASP A 363 -12.48 3.61 29.87
C ASP A 363 -11.09 3.21 29.37
N LEU A 364 -10.94 3.04 28.06
CA LEU A 364 -9.70 2.72 27.38
C LEU A 364 -9.02 3.95 26.75
N GLY A 365 -9.58 5.14 26.97
CA GLY A 365 -9.04 6.42 26.53
C GLY A 365 -9.80 7.07 25.39
N GLY A 366 -9.42 8.36 25.13
CA GLY A 366 -9.99 9.18 24.08
C GLY A 366 -9.06 9.34 22.88
N TYR A 367 -9.61 9.30 21.66
CA TYR A 367 -8.87 9.28 20.40
C TYR A 367 -9.53 10.18 19.35
N ALA A 368 -8.70 10.83 18.54
CA ALA A 368 -9.18 11.61 17.41
C ALA A 368 -9.64 10.70 16.25
N VAL A 369 -8.96 9.55 16.09
CA VAL A 369 -9.23 8.56 15.04
C VAL A 369 -9.32 7.17 15.66
N VAL A 370 -10.28 6.36 15.16
CA VAL A 370 -10.43 4.95 15.49
C VAL A 370 -10.45 4.14 14.20
N VAL A 371 -9.66 3.07 14.14
CA VAL A 371 -9.66 2.14 13.01
C VAL A 371 -10.10 0.76 13.46
N LEU A 372 -11.16 0.25 12.85
CA LEU A 372 -11.63 -1.11 13.05
C LEU A 372 -10.87 -2.05 12.11
N ALA A 373 -10.02 -2.90 12.68
CA ALA A 373 -9.20 -3.89 11.96
C ALA A 373 -9.32 -5.30 12.56
N ASN A 374 -10.37 -5.54 13.36
CA ASN A 374 -10.60 -6.77 14.11
C ASN A 374 -11.44 -7.81 13.34
N ALA A 375 -11.27 -7.86 12.03
CA ALA A 375 -11.84 -8.88 11.14
C ALA A 375 -13.38 -9.04 11.32
N MET A 376 -13.84 -10.24 11.66
CA MET A 376 -15.27 -10.52 11.91
C MET A 376 -15.84 -9.71 13.09
N GLY A 377 -14.99 -9.28 14.02
CA GLY A 377 -15.38 -8.48 15.17
C GLY A 377 -15.93 -7.09 14.83
N CYS A 378 -15.58 -6.55 13.65
CA CYS A 378 -16.09 -5.25 13.17
C CYS A 378 -17.62 -5.21 13.18
N ALA A 379 -18.27 -6.29 12.71
CA ALA A 379 -19.74 -6.36 12.65
C ALA A 379 -20.41 -6.26 14.03
N LYS A 380 -19.76 -6.81 15.06
CA LYS A 380 -20.29 -6.77 16.45
C LYS A 380 -20.17 -5.36 17.03
N LEU A 381 -19.02 -4.70 16.82
CA LEU A 381 -18.81 -3.34 17.31
C LEU A 381 -19.78 -2.35 16.65
N LEU A 382 -20.01 -2.49 15.34
CA LEU A 382 -20.91 -1.59 14.61
C LEU A 382 -22.38 -1.75 14.96
N LYS A 383 -22.82 -2.93 15.40
CA LYS A 383 -24.18 -3.14 15.92
C LYS A 383 -24.43 -2.48 17.28
N GLY A 384 -23.38 -2.24 18.05
CA GLY A 384 -23.44 -1.63 19.39
C GLY A 384 -23.33 -0.10 19.38
N PHE A 385 -23.30 0.57 18.22
CA PHE A 385 -23.26 2.02 18.17
C PHE A 385 -24.57 2.61 18.70
N GLU A 386 -24.45 3.44 19.70
CA GLU A 386 -25.57 4.24 20.21
C GLU A 386 -25.98 5.34 19.23
N VAL A 387 -27.16 5.90 19.44
CA VAL A 387 -27.80 6.95 18.64
C VAL A 387 -26.82 8.11 18.36
N GLY A 388 -26.51 8.37 17.08
CA GLY A 388 -25.69 9.53 16.67
C GLY A 388 -24.63 9.26 15.59
N VAL A 389 -24.24 8.00 15.38
CA VAL A 389 -23.29 7.63 14.30
C VAL A 389 -24.09 7.18 13.07
N GLN A 390 -24.06 7.98 12.01
CA GLN A 390 -24.73 7.61 10.76
C GLN A 390 -23.78 6.78 9.89
N ILE A 391 -23.94 5.47 9.94
CA ILE A 391 -23.25 4.54 9.04
C ILE A 391 -24.03 4.44 7.73
N GLN A 392 -23.32 4.41 6.61
CA GLN A 392 -23.97 4.20 5.32
C GLN A 392 -24.65 2.82 5.29
N PRO A 393 -25.94 2.73 4.88
CA PRO A 393 -26.68 1.46 4.88
C PRO A 393 -25.96 0.35 4.09
N ASP A 394 -25.46 0.66 2.89
CA ASP A 394 -24.70 -0.28 2.06
C ASP A 394 -23.44 -0.84 2.75
N LEU A 395 -22.81 -0.06 3.63
CA LEU A 395 -21.63 -0.50 4.38
C LEU A 395 -22.02 -1.46 5.50
N GLN A 396 -23.15 -1.21 6.21
CA GLN A 396 -23.66 -2.14 7.21
C GLN A 396 -23.95 -3.51 6.60
N ASP A 397 -24.58 -3.56 5.42
CA ASP A 397 -24.87 -4.79 4.70
C ASP A 397 -23.60 -5.53 4.29
N LYS A 398 -22.57 -4.80 3.81
CA LYS A 398 -21.28 -5.40 3.43
C LYS A 398 -20.55 -5.99 4.63
N ILE A 399 -20.57 -5.30 5.76
CA ILE A 399 -19.93 -5.76 6.99
C ILE A 399 -20.70 -6.95 7.57
N ALA A 400 -22.02 -6.94 7.48
CA ALA A 400 -22.87 -8.07 7.89
C ALA A 400 -22.66 -9.31 6.98
N ALA A 401 -22.30 -9.08 5.71
CA ALA A 401 -22.02 -10.12 4.72
C ALA A 401 -20.55 -10.61 4.73
N LEU A 402 -19.72 -10.18 5.67
CA LEU A 402 -18.38 -10.74 5.87
C LEU A 402 -18.50 -12.23 6.22
N GLN A 403 -17.66 -13.05 5.61
CA GLN A 403 -17.66 -14.48 5.77
C GLN A 403 -16.46 -14.95 6.59
N ALA A 404 -16.71 -15.81 7.54
CA ALA A 404 -15.71 -16.52 8.30
C ALA A 404 -15.35 -17.82 7.54
N ILE A 405 -14.13 -17.87 7.01
CA ILE A 405 -13.62 -19.01 6.26
C ILE A 405 -12.45 -19.63 7.01
N HIS A 406 -12.68 -20.86 7.46
CA HIS A 406 -11.65 -21.65 8.13
C HIS A 406 -10.65 -22.22 7.13
N GLY A 407 -9.39 -22.32 7.52
CA GLY A 407 -8.35 -22.93 6.72
C GLY A 407 -7.30 -23.62 7.59
N THR A 408 -6.98 -24.84 7.22
CA THR A 408 -5.95 -25.66 7.86
C THR A 408 -4.75 -25.82 6.93
N LEU A 409 -3.58 -25.61 7.47
CA LEU A 409 -2.28 -25.82 6.83
C LEU A 409 -1.64 -27.06 7.45
N SER A 410 -1.11 -27.95 6.63
CA SER A 410 -0.30 -29.09 7.05
C SER A 410 1.18 -28.72 6.98
N HIS A 411 1.95 -29.12 7.97
CA HIS A 411 3.39 -28.84 8.00
C HIS A 411 4.18 -29.94 8.73
N GLY A 412 5.47 -29.98 8.48
CA GLY A 412 6.37 -30.91 9.15
C GLY A 412 7.83 -30.53 8.98
N THR A 413 8.73 -31.26 9.62
CA THR A 413 10.17 -31.06 9.49
C THR A 413 10.64 -31.49 8.09
N TYR A 414 11.46 -30.65 7.47
CA TYR A 414 12.07 -30.96 6.17
C TYR A 414 13.20 -31.95 6.37
N ALA A 415 13.00 -33.20 5.94
CA ALA A 415 13.99 -34.26 6.03
C ALA A 415 14.62 -34.58 4.66
N GLU A 416 15.75 -35.31 4.63
CA GLU A 416 16.39 -35.73 3.38
C GLU A 416 15.47 -36.55 2.46
N ALA A 417 14.52 -37.29 3.04
CA ALA A 417 13.48 -38.02 2.30
C ALA A 417 12.63 -37.11 1.41
N LEU A 418 12.65 -35.78 1.63
CA LEU A 418 11.94 -34.74 0.87
C LEU A 418 12.81 -34.10 -0.22
N ALA A 419 14.04 -34.60 -0.44
CA ALA A 419 14.99 -33.99 -1.40
C ALA A 419 14.51 -33.98 -2.85
N GLY A 420 13.50 -34.79 -3.20
CA GLY A 420 12.85 -34.78 -4.54
C GLY A 420 11.78 -33.71 -4.72
N LEU A 421 11.39 -32.96 -3.66
CA LEU A 421 10.43 -31.90 -3.75
C LEU A 421 11.06 -30.60 -4.29
N PRO A 422 10.24 -29.69 -4.92
CA PRO A 422 10.74 -28.42 -5.37
C PRO A 422 11.45 -27.63 -4.26
N GLU A 423 12.55 -26.99 -4.60
CA GLU A 423 13.28 -26.11 -3.68
C GLU A 423 12.66 -24.71 -3.59
N THR A 424 11.82 -24.36 -4.55
CA THR A 424 11.11 -23.08 -4.62
C THR A 424 9.63 -23.25 -4.32
N PRO A 425 8.98 -22.27 -3.71
CA PRO A 425 7.56 -22.35 -3.45
C PRO A 425 6.73 -22.52 -4.72
N VAL A 426 5.69 -23.35 -4.62
CA VAL A 426 4.72 -23.60 -5.69
C VAL A 426 3.33 -23.20 -5.20
N ASN A 427 2.57 -22.51 -6.04
CA ASN A 427 1.21 -22.03 -5.79
C ASN A 427 0.27 -22.51 -6.89
N GLY A 428 -1.03 -22.62 -6.58
CA GLY A 428 -2.08 -23.04 -7.53
C GLY A 428 -3.37 -23.31 -6.76
N ASN A 429 -3.95 -24.52 -6.93
CA ASN A 429 -5.02 -25.00 -6.04
C ASN A 429 -4.40 -25.49 -4.72
N GLY A 430 -4.05 -24.55 -3.85
CA GLY A 430 -3.22 -24.72 -2.68
C GLY A 430 -1.81 -24.19 -2.91
N CYS A 431 -0.91 -24.41 -1.95
CA CYS A 431 0.50 -24.06 -2.07
C CYS A 431 1.40 -25.10 -1.40
N PHE A 432 2.66 -25.10 -1.81
CA PHE A 432 3.75 -25.78 -1.14
C PHE A 432 4.88 -24.78 -0.89
N ILE A 433 5.34 -24.68 0.37
CA ILE A 433 6.44 -23.81 0.77
C ILE A 433 7.52 -24.70 1.39
N PRO A 434 8.63 -24.94 0.69
CA PRO A 434 9.73 -25.74 1.20
C PRO A 434 10.65 -24.92 2.11
N ARG A 435 11.41 -25.61 2.94
CA ARG A 435 12.63 -25.12 3.61
C ARG A 435 12.50 -23.79 4.36
N VAL A 436 11.40 -23.60 5.06
CA VAL A 436 11.24 -22.43 5.94
C VAL A 436 11.95 -22.71 7.27
N PRO A 437 12.84 -21.84 7.74
CA PRO A 437 13.45 -21.97 9.05
C PRO A 437 12.42 -21.93 10.18
N GLY A 438 12.58 -22.75 11.20
CA GLY A 438 11.73 -22.80 12.38
C GLY A 438 12.52 -23.21 13.62
N ALA A 439 11.95 -23.07 14.81
CA ALA A 439 12.60 -23.38 16.08
C ALA A 439 13.05 -24.87 16.19
N ALA A 440 12.30 -25.76 15.55
CA ALA A 440 12.58 -27.19 15.51
C ALA A 440 13.39 -27.63 14.27
N GLY A 441 14.02 -26.72 13.56
CA GLY A 441 14.72 -26.95 12.29
C GLY A 441 13.92 -26.47 11.08
N THR A 442 14.42 -26.81 9.89
CA THR A 442 13.77 -26.43 8.63
C THR A 442 12.45 -27.19 8.46
N GLN A 443 11.41 -26.45 8.05
CA GLN A 443 10.04 -26.96 7.89
C GLN A 443 9.54 -26.81 6.46
N TRP A 444 8.55 -27.63 6.12
CA TRP A 444 7.74 -27.47 4.91
C TRP A 444 6.29 -27.20 5.27
N PHE A 445 5.55 -26.51 4.40
CA PHE A 445 4.14 -26.18 4.57
C PHE A 445 3.36 -26.50 3.30
N ALA A 446 2.18 -27.11 3.47
CA ALA A 446 1.28 -27.47 2.36
C ALA A 446 -0.17 -27.14 2.69
N GLY A 447 -0.91 -26.65 1.73
CA GLY A 447 -2.33 -26.33 1.86
C GLY A 447 -2.68 -24.98 1.27
N SER A 448 -3.78 -24.41 1.69
CA SER A 448 -4.62 -24.72 2.85
C SER A 448 -6.03 -25.12 2.41
N THR A 449 -6.78 -25.75 3.31
CA THR A 449 -8.21 -25.91 3.13
C THR A 449 -8.93 -24.56 3.12
N PHE A 450 -10.14 -24.53 2.60
CA PHE A 450 -10.95 -23.31 2.50
C PHE A 450 -12.43 -23.68 2.69
N GLU A 451 -12.87 -23.67 3.95
CA GLU A 451 -14.19 -24.14 4.34
C GLU A 451 -14.96 -23.09 5.15
N PRO A 452 -16.29 -22.97 4.96
CA PRO A 452 -17.10 -22.16 5.87
C PRO A 452 -16.90 -22.62 7.32
N GLU A 453 -16.72 -21.69 8.26
CA GLU A 453 -16.41 -21.98 9.66
C GLU A 453 -17.38 -22.96 10.31
N ILE A 454 -18.66 -22.91 9.92
CA ILE A 454 -19.72 -23.81 10.43
C ILE A 454 -19.44 -25.30 10.14
N ARG A 455 -18.63 -25.60 9.10
CA ARG A 455 -18.27 -26.97 8.72
C ARG A 455 -16.90 -27.39 9.23
N ALA A 456 -16.08 -26.46 9.69
CA ALA A 456 -14.68 -26.67 10.01
C ALA A 456 -14.42 -27.40 11.35
N ALA A 457 -15.43 -27.60 12.17
CA ALA A 457 -15.31 -28.30 13.45
C ALA A 457 -15.12 -29.82 13.31
N SER A 458 -15.12 -30.36 12.07
CA SER A 458 -15.06 -31.79 11.82
C SER A 458 -13.67 -32.22 11.34
N ASP A 459 -13.18 -33.27 11.99
CA ASP A 459 -12.10 -34.15 11.60
C ASP A 459 -10.81 -33.53 10.99
N LEU A 460 -9.84 -33.33 11.86
CA LEU A 460 -8.49 -32.88 11.53
C LEU A 460 -7.81 -33.82 10.50
N GLY A 461 -8.10 -35.12 10.54
CA GLY A 461 -7.60 -36.10 9.58
C GLY A 461 -8.11 -35.82 8.16
N ALA A 462 -9.40 -35.50 8.02
CA ALA A 462 -9.99 -35.14 6.72
C ALA A 462 -9.37 -33.87 6.12
N GLN A 463 -9.02 -32.89 6.94
CA GLN A 463 -8.38 -31.67 6.46
C GLN A 463 -6.93 -31.91 6.01
N HIS A 464 -6.19 -32.79 6.69
CA HIS A 464 -4.88 -33.25 6.22
C HIS A 464 -4.99 -33.95 4.88
N MET A 465 -5.92 -34.90 4.75
CA MET A 465 -6.15 -35.61 3.49
C MET A 465 -6.49 -34.65 2.35
N ALA A 466 -7.34 -33.65 2.58
CA ALA A 466 -7.65 -32.65 1.57
C ALA A 466 -6.44 -31.81 1.17
N ASN A 467 -5.54 -31.49 2.10
CA ASN A 467 -4.29 -30.81 1.78
C ASN A 467 -3.33 -31.71 0.98
N MET A 468 -3.29 -33.01 1.28
CA MET A 468 -2.47 -33.98 0.55
C MET A 468 -2.98 -34.18 -0.88
N GLU A 469 -4.29 -34.30 -1.06
CA GLU A 469 -4.90 -34.36 -2.39
C GLU A 469 -4.54 -33.13 -3.23
N ARG A 470 -4.66 -31.92 -2.65
CA ARG A 470 -4.24 -30.68 -3.33
C ARG A 470 -2.75 -30.69 -3.65
N LEU A 471 -1.92 -31.14 -2.74
CA LEU A 471 -0.48 -31.24 -2.96
C LEU A 471 -0.15 -32.22 -4.09
N ASN A 472 -0.80 -33.39 -4.16
CA ASN A 472 -0.62 -34.34 -5.24
C ASN A 472 -1.02 -33.77 -6.61
N HIS A 473 -2.10 -32.97 -6.67
CA HIS A 473 -2.46 -32.26 -7.90
C HIS A 473 -1.47 -31.12 -8.23
N LEU A 474 -0.94 -30.45 -7.24
CA LEU A 474 0.00 -29.35 -7.41
C LEU A 474 1.39 -29.88 -7.83
N LEU A 475 1.81 -30.98 -7.22
CA LEU A 475 3.09 -31.66 -7.45
C LEU A 475 2.80 -33.14 -7.73
N PRO A 476 2.70 -33.58 -8.99
CA PRO A 476 2.57 -35.00 -9.30
C PRO A 476 3.86 -35.71 -8.91
N LEU A 477 3.83 -36.33 -7.75
CA LEU A 477 4.97 -36.96 -7.11
C LEU A 477 4.81 -38.49 -7.27
N GLU A 478 5.40 -39.06 -8.28
CA GLU A 478 5.44 -40.54 -8.47
C GLU A 478 6.29 -41.27 -7.43
N ALA A 479 7.05 -40.51 -6.61
CA ALA A 479 8.06 -41.09 -5.72
C ALA A 479 7.85 -40.74 -4.22
N PHE A 480 6.78 -40.05 -3.80
CA PHE A 480 6.63 -39.58 -2.43
C PHE A 480 5.26 -39.93 -1.85
N ASP A 481 5.23 -40.85 -0.89
CA ASP A 481 4.01 -41.18 -0.14
C ASP A 481 3.87 -40.29 1.11
N LEU A 482 3.20 -39.16 0.94
CA LEU A 482 2.80 -38.29 2.06
C LEU A 482 1.87 -39.00 3.03
N GLY A 483 1.09 -40.00 2.58
CA GLY A 483 0.22 -40.80 3.43
C GLY A 483 1.04 -41.60 4.44
N GLU A 484 2.19 -42.16 4.06
CA GLU A 484 3.10 -42.83 4.97
C GLU A 484 3.72 -41.86 5.99
N THR A 485 4.10 -40.63 5.55
CA THR A 485 4.63 -39.60 6.44
C THR A 485 3.58 -39.12 7.46
N LEU A 486 2.32 -39.03 7.06
CA LEU A 486 1.18 -38.72 7.94
C LEU A 486 0.94 -39.84 8.97
N SER A 487 0.95 -41.10 8.53
CA SER A 487 0.74 -42.29 9.41
C SER A 487 1.81 -42.43 10.47
N ARG A 488 3.02 -41.92 10.22
CA ARG A 488 4.13 -41.88 11.19
C ARG A 488 4.04 -40.74 12.20
N GLY A 489 2.98 -39.88 12.16
CA GLY A 489 2.80 -38.75 13.06
C GLY A 489 3.79 -37.59 12.89
N GLN A 490 4.46 -37.51 11.75
CA GLN A 490 5.48 -36.49 11.44
C GLN A 490 4.89 -35.21 10.86
N VAL A 491 3.56 -35.16 10.70
CA VAL A 491 2.85 -34.00 10.16
C VAL A 491 2.02 -33.35 11.26
N SER A 492 2.21 -32.05 11.41
CA SER A 492 1.44 -31.19 12.30
C SER A 492 0.49 -30.31 11.47
N GLN A 493 -0.41 -29.62 12.14
CA GLN A 493 -1.33 -28.70 11.51
C GLN A 493 -1.37 -27.35 12.23
N TRP A 494 -1.70 -26.33 11.46
CA TRP A 494 -2.07 -25.02 11.95
C TRP A 494 -3.38 -24.60 11.29
N SER A 495 -4.28 -24.02 12.07
CA SER A 495 -5.61 -23.64 11.59
C SER A 495 -5.99 -22.24 12.05
N ALA A 496 -6.71 -21.50 11.22
CA ALA A 496 -7.32 -20.23 11.61
C ALA A 496 -8.50 -19.85 10.70
N THR A 497 -9.29 -18.91 11.20
CA THR A 497 -10.43 -18.35 10.47
C THR A 497 -10.05 -17.03 9.80
N ARG A 498 -10.29 -16.92 8.49
CA ARG A 498 -10.11 -15.74 7.66
C ARG A 498 -11.39 -14.95 7.54
N CYS A 499 -11.31 -13.64 7.59
CA CYS A 499 -12.41 -12.72 7.30
C CYS A 499 -12.39 -12.37 5.80
N VAL A 500 -13.41 -12.78 5.07
CA VAL A 500 -13.51 -12.69 3.61
C VAL A 500 -14.70 -11.84 3.19
N THR A 501 -14.51 -10.94 2.26
CA THR A 501 -15.58 -10.22 1.56
C THR A 501 -16.11 -11.06 0.39
N HIS A 502 -17.33 -10.81 -0.03
CA HIS A 502 -17.94 -11.53 -1.16
C HIS A 502 -17.12 -11.38 -2.48
N ASP A 503 -16.59 -10.17 -2.75
CA ASP A 503 -15.80 -9.87 -3.95
C ASP A 503 -14.30 -10.15 -3.78
N ARG A 504 -13.90 -10.66 -2.60
CA ARG A 504 -12.51 -11.00 -2.25
C ARG A 504 -11.54 -9.80 -2.28
N LEU A 505 -12.05 -8.57 -2.17
CA LEU A 505 -11.27 -7.36 -1.99
C LEU A 505 -11.49 -6.78 -0.60
N PRO A 506 -10.45 -6.29 0.09
CA PRO A 506 -10.58 -5.63 1.38
C PRO A 506 -11.55 -4.43 1.38
N LEU A 507 -12.05 -4.08 2.54
CA LEU A 507 -12.82 -2.88 2.80
C LEU A 507 -11.93 -1.86 3.51
N VAL A 508 -11.68 -0.72 2.88
CA VAL A 508 -10.81 0.34 3.40
C VAL A 508 -11.48 1.69 3.24
N GLY A 509 -11.68 2.42 4.33
CA GLY A 509 -12.27 3.75 4.23
C GLY A 509 -13.00 4.21 5.48
N PRO A 510 -13.56 5.44 5.44
CA PRO A 510 -14.38 5.96 6.52
C PRO A 510 -15.70 5.17 6.64
N ILE A 511 -16.19 5.05 7.86
CA ILE A 511 -17.43 4.32 8.18
C ILE A 511 -18.62 5.27 8.14
N GLU A 512 -18.43 6.52 8.57
CA GLU A 512 -19.51 7.49 8.69
C GLU A 512 -19.74 8.29 7.41
N THR A 513 -20.97 8.82 7.27
CA THR A 513 -21.34 9.74 6.19
C THR A 513 -20.94 11.19 6.48
N THR A 514 -20.77 11.54 7.76
CA THR A 514 -20.48 12.91 8.20
C THR A 514 -18.99 13.24 8.09
N SER A 515 -18.70 14.46 7.68
CA SER A 515 -17.35 15.01 7.58
C SER A 515 -16.60 14.98 8.92
N GLY A 516 -15.33 14.61 8.92
CA GLY A 516 -14.45 14.72 10.08
C GLY A 516 -14.76 13.72 11.20
N SER A 517 -15.42 12.61 10.91
CA SER A 517 -15.86 11.65 11.91
C SER A 517 -14.73 10.89 12.60
N GLY A 518 -13.65 10.63 11.92
CA GLY A 518 -12.49 9.92 12.47
C GLY A 518 -12.66 8.42 12.69
N LEU A 519 -13.78 7.81 12.28
CA LEU A 519 -14.00 6.37 12.37
C LEU A 519 -13.77 5.68 11.03
N TRP A 520 -12.84 4.71 11.01
CA TRP A 520 -12.35 4.05 9.80
C TRP A 520 -12.40 2.54 9.88
N LEU A 521 -12.42 1.89 8.72
CA LEU A 521 -12.41 0.43 8.56
C LEU A 521 -11.21 -0.01 7.72
N CYS A 522 -10.57 -1.10 8.15
CA CYS A 522 -9.58 -1.85 7.38
C CYS A 522 -9.78 -3.35 7.63
N ALA A 523 -10.64 -4.01 6.88
CA ALA A 523 -11.07 -5.39 7.14
C ALA A 523 -11.27 -6.21 5.86
N GLY A 524 -11.51 -7.50 6.00
CA GLY A 524 -11.82 -8.38 4.87
C GLY A 524 -10.61 -8.77 4.03
N MET A 525 -9.44 -8.93 4.65
CA MET A 525 -8.18 -9.28 3.97
C MET A 525 -8.20 -10.66 3.27
N GLY A 526 -9.09 -11.55 3.69
CA GLY A 526 -9.28 -12.87 3.11
C GLY A 526 -8.01 -13.73 3.13
N ALA A 527 -7.82 -14.50 2.06
CA ALA A 527 -6.63 -15.34 1.88
C ALA A 527 -5.41 -14.57 1.34
N ARG A 528 -5.54 -13.26 1.08
CA ARG A 528 -4.49 -12.43 0.46
C ARG A 528 -4.05 -11.26 1.36
N GLY A 529 -4.14 -11.44 2.68
CA GLY A 529 -3.74 -10.42 3.65
C GLY A 529 -2.33 -9.94 3.43
N LEU A 530 -1.40 -10.81 3.09
CA LEU A 530 -0.02 -10.47 2.75
C LEU A 530 0.05 -9.54 1.54
N SER A 531 -0.69 -9.83 0.47
CA SER A 531 -0.68 -9.01 -0.74
C SER A 531 -1.46 -7.69 -0.59
N PHE A 532 -2.30 -7.51 0.43
CA PHE A 532 -3.14 -6.33 0.55
C PHE A 532 -2.81 -5.43 1.74
N SER A 533 -2.26 -5.95 2.84
CA SER A 533 -2.16 -5.21 4.10
C SER A 533 -1.39 -3.89 3.97
N ALA A 534 -0.19 -3.92 3.41
CA ALA A 534 0.63 -2.72 3.24
C ALA A 534 -0.04 -1.69 2.31
N LEU A 535 -0.66 -2.14 1.21
CA LEU A 535 -1.38 -1.27 0.29
C LEU A 535 -2.62 -0.64 0.94
N CYS A 536 -3.40 -1.43 1.69
CA CYS A 536 -4.59 -0.96 2.39
C CYS A 536 -4.23 0.08 3.46
N ALA A 537 -3.12 -0.13 4.17
CA ALA A 537 -2.61 0.82 5.15
C ALA A 537 -2.21 2.14 4.48
N GLU A 538 -1.36 2.10 3.43
CA GLU A 538 -0.97 3.30 2.68
C GLU A 538 -2.18 4.02 2.08
N LEU A 539 -3.17 3.30 1.56
CA LEU A 539 -4.39 3.89 1.03
C LEU A 539 -5.23 4.58 2.13
N LEU A 540 -5.37 3.94 3.28
CA LEU A 540 -6.12 4.50 4.42
C LEU A 540 -5.49 5.81 4.88
N VAL A 541 -4.18 5.80 5.14
CA VAL A 541 -3.50 6.98 5.67
C VAL A 541 -3.39 8.10 4.64
N ALA A 542 -3.24 7.77 3.35
CA ALA A 542 -3.26 8.75 2.28
C ALA A 542 -4.63 9.46 2.18
N ARG A 543 -5.72 8.72 2.33
CA ARG A 543 -7.07 9.31 2.38
C ARG A 543 -7.30 10.14 3.64
N LEU A 544 -6.80 9.68 4.78
CA LEU A 544 -6.91 10.39 6.06
C LEU A 544 -6.13 11.71 6.06
N GLY A 545 -4.94 11.72 5.46
CA GLY A 545 -4.03 12.86 5.42
C GLY A 545 -4.11 13.72 4.15
N ALA A 546 -5.00 13.41 3.20
CA ALA A 546 -5.05 14.02 1.86
C ALA A 546 -3.73 13.92 1.09
N GLU A 547 -2.99 12.84 1.29
CA GLU A 547 -1.72 12.55 0.63
C GLU A 547 -1.92 11.93 -0.77
N PRO A 548 -0.90 11.90 -1.62
CA PRO A 548 -0.94 11.15 -2.88
C PRO A 548 -1.28 9.68 -2.67
N LEU A 549 -2.23 9.16 -3.43
CA LEU A 549 -2.64 7.76 -3.32
C LEU A 549 -1.55 6.82 -3.84
N PRO A 550 -1.44 5.60 -3.27
CA PRO A 550 -0.45 4.60 -3.71
C PRO A 550 -0.83 3.89 -5.02
N VAL A 551 -2.05 4.09 -5.50
CA VAL A 551 -2.61 3.54 -6.74
C VAL A 551 -3.51 4.59 -7.40
N GLU A 552 -3.92 4.35 -8.63
CA GLU A 552 -4.84 5.20 -9.38
C GLU A 552 -6.12 5.45 -8.59
N PHE A 553 -6.66 6.67 -8.67
CA PHE A 553 -7.89 7.05 -7.99
C PHE A 553 -9.05 6.10 -8.34
N SER A 554 -9.23 5.81 -9.64
CA SER A 554 -10.25 4.88 -10.12
C SER A 554 -10.08 3.48 -9.55
N LEU A 555 -8.84 2.97 -9.48
CA LEU A 555 -8.52 1.65 -8.94
C LEU A 555 -8.71 1.61 -7.42
N SER A 556 -8.37 2.69 -6.71
CA SER A 556 -8.53 2.81 -5.26
C SER A 556 -10.00 2.66 -4.81
N GLY A 557 -10.93 3.07 -5.67
CA GLY A 557 -12.37 2.89 -5.46
C GLY A 557 -12.79 1.43 -5.29
N SER A 558 -12.04 0.48 -5.86
CA SER A 558 -12.31 -0.96 -5.69
C SER A 558 -12.03 -1.47 -4.26
N LEU A 559 -11.26 -0.74 -3.45
CA LEU A 559 -11.01 -1.03 -2.04
C LEU A 559 -11.90 -0.19 -1.10
N ASP A 560 -12.66 0.77 -1.65
CA ASP A 560 -13.46 1.66 -0.82
C ASP A 560 -14.49 0.88 0.01
N ALA A 561 -14.56 1.19 1.29
CA ALA A 561 -15.55 0.59 2.18
C ALA A 561 -16.99 0.84 1.68
N ASN A 562 -17.20 1.99 1.05
CA ASN A 562 -18.49 2.43 0.52
C ASN A 562 -18.70 2.11 -0.98
N ARG A 563 -17.80 1.30 -1.60
CA ARG A 563 -17.93 0.96 -3.02
C ARG A 563 -19.28 0.34 -3.36
N VAL A 564 -19.89 0.76 -4.47
CA VAL A 564 -21.17 0.20 -4.95
C VAL A 564 -20.92 -1.23 -5.46
N ARG A 565 -21.78 -2.18 -5.06
CA ARG A 565 -21.79 -3.52 -5.66
C ARG A 565 -22.10 -3.38 -7.15
N ARG A 566 -21.17 -3.69 -8.04
CA ARG A 566 -21.53 -3.96 -9.42
C ARG A 566 -22.43 -5.20 -9.42
N LYS A 567 -23.72 -5.07 -9.77
CA LYS A 567 -24.57 -6.21 -10.08
C LYS A 567 -23.85 -6.99 -11.20
N ARG A 568 -23.55 -8.26 -10.96
CA ARG A 568 -23.26 -9.16 -12.08
C ARG A 568 -24.49 -9.09 -12.99
N VAL A 569 -24.28 -8.66 -14.22
CA VAL A 569 -25.20 -9.00 -15.29
C VAL A 569 -25.01 -10.51 -15.44
N ASP A 570 -25.93 -11.29 -14.92
CA ASP A 570 -26.01 -12.71 -15.22
C ASP A 570 -26.30 -12.82 -16.73
N THR A 571 -25.23 -12.93 -17.50
CA THR A 571 -25.33 -13.50 -18.84
C THR A 571 -25.61 -14.98 -18.61
N GLN A 572 -26.90 -15.35 -18.67
CA GLN A 572 -27.27 -16.74 -18.86
C GLN A 572 -26.54 -17.26 -20.11
N PRO A 573 -25.90 -18.41 -20.02
CA PRO A 573 -25.50 -19.11 -21.26
C PRO A 573 -26.79 -19.68 -21.88
N ASP A 574 -27.05 -19.31 -23.13
CA ASP A 574 -27.91 -20.05 -24.04
C ASP A 574 -27.28 -21.40 -24.38
#